data_9e19e5f9915280db4c7cf2c0000f0bb9
#
_entry.id   9e19e5f9915280db4c7cf2c0000f0bb9
#
_cell.length_a   1.000
_cell.length_b   1.000
_cell.length_c   1.000
_cell.angle_alpha   90.00
_cell.angle_beta   90.00
_cell.angle_gamma   90.00
#
_symmetry.space_group_name_H-M   'P 1'
#
loop_
_entity.id
_entity.type
_entity.pdbx_description
1 polymer ?
#
loop_
_entity_poly.entity_id
_entity_poly.type
_entity_poly.pdbx_seq_one_letter_code
_entity_poly.pdbx_strand_id
1 'polypeptide(L)'
;MKTRIIYLCLLVIFSTTGCIPTQTIKGDGNITTENIPVSEYDCLELEGGGMVVNYTQSDVPEGLEIKTDRNIFEKYEFNVEDHKLKIRPKKEFRKHTNFRPTEFMVTANSRNLKKLAAAGSTHVNINSPLQAEEFEAGLAGSGIIQFHDTASFTNLKIEIAGSGDFVGHKVYCEELNGDMAGSNTIVLGGTVGIAEFSIAGSGTVRAFDCTMDELECKIAGSGDIEASVVNKIKAEIAGSGSVKYKGDPQDIQKKVMGSGKIEKVE
;
A
#
# COMPACT_ATOMS: atom_id res chain seq x y z
N MET A 1 -11.10 -0.72 30.26
CA MET A 1 -11.03 -1.86 29.33
C MET A 1 -12.19 -1.78 28.36
N LYS A 2 -11.99 -1.23 27.16
CA LYS A 2 -12.98 -1.28 26.06
C LYS A 2 -12.39 -2.21 25.00
N THR A 3 -12.88 -3.43 24.95
CA THR A 3 -12.56 -4.42 23.93
C THR A 3 -13.11 -3.92 22.60
N ARG A 4 -12.25 -3.34 21.75
CA ARG A 4 -12.62 -3.06 20.36
C ARG A 4 -12.57 -4.38 19.60
N ILE A 5 -13.74 -4.94 19.36
CA ILE A 5 -13.92 -6.07 18.45
C ILE A 5 -13.70 -5.51 17.05
N ILE A 6 -12.53 -5.84 16.49
CA ILE A 6 -12.19 -5.55 15.09
C ILE A 6 -13.03 -6.50 14.24
N TYR A 7 -14.11 -5.98 13.65
CA TYR A 7 -14.82 -6.67 12.58
C TYR A 7 -13.95 -6.59 11.32
N LEU A 8 -13.14 -7.61 11.12
CA LEU A 8 -12.52 -7.91 9.83
C LEU A 8 -13.66 -8.34 8.88
N CYS A 9 -14.30 -7.37 8.23
CA CYS A 9 -15.23 -7.65 7.13
C CYS A 9 -14.44 -8.10 5.90
N LEU A 10 -13.85 -9.29 5.97
CA LEU A 10 -13.38 -10.01 4.80
C LEU A 10 -14.62 -10.59 4.11
N LEU A 11 -15.28 -9.79 3.29
CA LEU A 11 -16.34 -10.28 2.42
C LEU A 11 -15.70 -11.06 1.27
N VAL A 12 -15.31 -12.31 1.54
CA VAL A 12 -14.95 -13.28 0.48
C VAL A 12 -16.22 -13.65 -0.25
N ILE A 13 -16.59 -12.85 -1.25
CA ILE A 13 -17.60 -13.24 -2.21
C ILE A 13 -16.91 -14.24 -3.17
N PHE A 14 -17.04 -15.52 -2.88
CA PHE A 14 -16.83 -16.58 -3.86
C PHE A 14 -17.95 -16.49 -4.90
N SER A 15 -17.82 -15.56 -5.84
CA SER A 15 -18.62 -15.58 -7.05
C SER A 15 -17.96 -16.58 -8.01
N THR A 16 -18.69 -17.65 -8.35
CA THR A 16 -18.38 -18.49 -9.51
C THR A 16 -18.47 -17.63 -10.76
N THR A 17 -17.37 -16.98 -11.11
CA THR A 17 -17.29 -16.18 -12.32
C THR A 17 -17.13 -17.10 -13.50
N GLY A 18 -18.22 -17.29 -14.25
CA GLY A 18 -18.10 -17.64 -15.66
C GLY A 18 -17.13 -16.63 -16.31
N CYS A 19 -16.22 -17.09 -17.17
CA CYS A 19 -15.31 -16.23 -17.93
C CYS A 19 -16.14 -15.23 -18.77
N ILE A 20 -16.36 -14.04 -18.24
CA ILE A 20 -16.90 -12.93 -19.03
C ILE A 20 -15.74 -12.43 -19.89
N PRO A 21 -15.89 -12.39 -21.24
CA PRO A 21 -14.79 -11.92 -22.08
C PRO A 21 -14.42 -10.49 -21.73
N THR A 22 -13.19 -10.30 -21.30
CA THR A 22 -12.61 -8.98 -21.04
C THR A 22 -12.11 -8.39 -22.34
N GLN A 23 -12.60 -7.22 -22.70
CA GLN A 23 -12.07 -6.46 -23.82
C GLN A 23 -10.69 -5.90 -23.43
N THR A 24 -9.68 -6.09 -24.28
CA THR A 24 -8.37 -5.46 -24.09
C THR A 24 -8.28 -4.23 -25.01
N ILE A 25 -8.04 -3.06 -24.41
CA ILE A 25 -7.75 -1.81 -25.13
C ILE A 25 -6.25 -1.57 -25.03
N LYS A 26 -5.58 -1.59 -26.20
CA LYS A 26 -4.15 -1.28 -26.29
C LYS A 26 -3.97 0.19 -26.64
N GLY A 27 -2.88 0.77 -26.13
CA GLY A 27 -2.40 2.06 -26.58
C GLY A 27 -2.11 2.04 -28.08
N ASP A 28 -2.39 3.14 -28.76
CA ASP A 28 -2.17 3.31 -30.20
C ASP A 28 -0.80 3.91 -30.54
N GLY A 29 0.02 4.19 -29.52
CA GLY A 29 1.35 4.80 -29.65
C GLY A 29 1.32 6.32 -29.88
N ASN A 30 0.15 6.93 -29.98
CA ASN A 30 0.01 8.38 -30.11
C ASN A 30 0.00 9.02 -28.72
N ILE A 31 1.19 9.22 -28.16
CA ILE A 31 1.36 9.76 -26.82
C ILE A 31 0.98 11.24 -26.76
N THR A 32 0.11 11.59 -25.83
CA THR A 32 -0.26 12.98 -25.50
C THR A 32 0.13 13.31 -24.07
N THR A 33 0.43 14.57 -23.81
CA THR A 33 0.65 15.12 -22.47
C THR A 33 -0.37 16.20 -22.22
N GLU A 34 -1.16 16.02 -21.16
CA GLU A 34 -2.25 16.92 -20.80
C GLU A 34 -2.06 17.41 -19.37
N ASN A 35 -2.13 18.73 -19.19
CA ASN A 35 -2.16 19.36 -17.87
C ASN A 35 -3.63 19.59 -17.48
N ILE A 36 -4.05 18.94 -16.42
CA ILE A 36 -5.43 18.95 -15.94
C ILE A 36 -5.53 19.87 -14.73
N PRO A 37 -6.34 20.93 -14.78
CA PRO A 37 -6.58 21.75 -13.61
C PRO A 37 -7.34 20.93 -12.55
N VAL A 38 -6.79 20.87 -11.35
CA VAL A 38 -7.39 20.18 -10.21
C VAL A 38 -7.56 21.16 -9.05
N SER A 39 -8.59 20.96 -8.25
CA SER A 39 -8.74 21.65 -6.97
C SER A 39 -7.94 20.93 -5.88
N GLU A 40 -7.83 21.54 -4.72
CA GLU A 40 -7.17 20.97 -3.55
C GLU A 40 -7.69 19.55 -3.22
N TYR A 41 -6.75 18.62 -2.94
CA TYR A 41 -7.07 17.25 -2.56
C TYR A 41 -6.07 16.73 -1.52
N ASP A 42 -6.53 15.83 -0.66
CA ASP A 42 -5.72 15.14 0.34
C ASP A 42 -5.82 13.59 0.23
N CYS A 43 -6.55 13.13 -0.78
CA CYS A 43 -6.69 11.72 -1.11
C CYS A 43 -6.42 11.49 -2.61
N LEU A 44 -5.61 10.48 -2.94
CA LEU A 44 -5.33 10.06 -4.31
C LEU A 44 -5.87 8.65 -4.54
N GLU A 45 -6.86 8.50 -5.41
CA GLU A 45 -7.47 7.23 -5.78
C GLU A 45 -7.12 6.86 -7.22
N LEU A 46 -6.45 5.74 -7.41
CA LEU A 46 -5.91 5.26 -8.68
C LEU A 46 -6.54 3.91 -9.04
N GLU A 47 -7.18 3.82 -10.19
CA GLU A 47 -7.69 2.53 -10.69
C GLU A 47 -7.17 2.28 -12.11
N GLY A 48 -6.58 1.10 -12.34
CA GLY A 48 -6.16 0.68 -13.66
C GLY A 48 -4.84 -0.09 -13.67
N GLY A 49 -4.34 -0.38 -14.87
CA GLY A 49 -3.09 -1.12 -15.05
C GLY A 49 -2.04 -0.35 -15.85
N GLY A 50 -0.77 -0.61 -15.58
CA GLY A 50 0.36 -0.02 -16.29
C GLY A 50 0.61 1.46 -16.00
N MET A 51 0.07 1.98 -14.91
CA MET A 51 0.22 3.38 -14.51
C MET A 51 1.48 3.55 -13.64
N VAL A 52 2.30 4.54 -13.95
CA VAL A 52 3.40 5.02 -13.12
C VAL A 52 3.05 6.40 -12.61
N VAL A 53 2.98 6.56 -11.31
CA VAL A 53 2.60 7.80 -10.64
C VAL A 53 3.82 8.37 -9.92
N ASN A 54 4.18 9.60 -10.23
CA ASN A 54 5.19 10.38 -9.54
C ASN A 54 4.49 11.45 -8.71
N TYR A 55 4.48 11.26 -7.41
CA TYR A 55 3.85 12.20 -6.49
C TYR A 55 4.90 13.00 -5.70
N THR A 56 4.60 14.27 -5.48
CA THR A 56 5.42 15.19 -4.67
C THR A 56 4.52 15.96 -3.70
N GLN A 57 4.81 15.91 -2.40
CA GLN A 57 4.18 16.83 -1.44
C GLN A 57 4.86 18.21 -1.57
N SER A 58 4.09 19.25 -1.80
CA SER A 58 4.65 20.60 -1.95
C SER A 58 3.62 21.69 -1.69
N ASP A 59 4.10 22.90 -1.34
CA ASP A 59 3.27 24.08 -1.08
C ASP A 59 2.84 24.83 -2.35
N VAL A 60 3.31 24.40 -3.54
CA VAL A 60 2.83 24.97 -4.80
C VAL A 60 1.39 24.52 -5.08
N PRO A 61 0.62 25.28 -5.89
CA PRO A 61 -0.72 24.87 -6.25
C PRO A 61 -0.76 23.45 -6.81
N GLU A 62 -1.85 22.74 -6.53
CA GLU A 62 -2.07 21.38 -6.97
C GLU A 62 -1.96 21.28 -8.48
N GLY A 63 -1.20 20.28 -8.95
CA GLY A 63 -0.98 20.01 -10.36
C GLY A 63 -1.25 18.56 -10.70
N LEU A 64 -1.74 18.34 -11.89
CA LEU A 64 -1.90 17.01 -12.46
C LEU A 64 -1.50 17.03 -13.94
N GLU A 65 -0.43 16.32 -14.25
CA GLU A 65 -0.02 16.07 -15.63
C GLU A 65 -0.21 14.57 -15.94
N ILE A 66 -0.84 14.30 -17.07
CA ILE A 66 -1.07 12.95 -17.58
C ILE A 66 -0.39 12.79 -18.91
N LYS A 67 0.50 11.83 -19.04
CA LYS A 67 1.16 11.44 -20.27
C LYS A 67 0.79 10.00 -20.61
N THR A 68 0.02 9.81 -21.68
CA THR A 68 -0.43 8.48 -22.12
C THR A 68 -0.85 8.48 -23.57
N ASP A 69 -1.18 7.30 -24.13
CA ASP A 69 -1.79 7.17 -25.44
C ASP A 69 -3.13 7.93 -25.48
N ARG A 70 -3.38 8.67 -26.55
CA ARG A 70 -4.59 9.48 -26.70
C ARG A 70 -5.87 8.64 -26.60
N ASN A 71 -5.88 7.48 -27.22
CA ASN A 71 -7.01 6.55 -27.16
C ASN A 71 -7.28 5.97 -25.76
N ILE A 72 -6.26 5.92 -24.87
CA ILE A 72 -6.38 5.55 -23.47
C ILE A 72 -6.88 6.74 -22.66
N PHE A 73 -6.26 7.93 -22.83
CA PHE A 73 -6.65 9.17 -22.16
C PHE A 73 -8.16 9.43 -22.26
N GLU A 74 -8.73 9.30 -23.46
CA GLU A 74 -10.14 9.52 -23.72
C GLU A 74 -11.10 8.57 -22.97
N LYS A 75 -10.59 7.45 -22.43
CA LYS A 75 -11.36 6.45 -21.69
C LYS A 75 -11.22 6.54 -20.18
N TYR A 76 -10.37 7.45 -19.71
CA TYR A 76 -10.19 7.73 -18.30
C TYR A 76 -10.92 9.00 -17.88
N GLU A 77 -11.22 9.11 -16.61
CA GLU A 77 -11.68 10.32 -15.94
C GLU A 77 -10.65 10.75 -14.90
N PHE A 78 -10.48 12.07 -14.79
CA PHE A 78 -9.52 12.73 -13.94
C PHE A 78 -10.25 13.86 -13.23
N ASN A 79 -10.71 13.65 -12.02
CA ASN A 79 -11.53 14.64 -11.33
C ASN A 79 -11.28 14.64 -9.82
N VAL A 80 -11.51 15.79 -9.19
CA VAL A 80 -11.51 15.92 -7.74
C VAL A 80 -12.95 15.97 -7.25
N GLU A 81 -13.33 15.03 -6.40
CA GLU A 81 -14.62 14.98 -5.72
C GLU A 81 -14.38 14.75 -4.23
N ASP A 82 -14.95 15.57 -3.37
CA ASP A 82 -14.82 15.49 -1.91
C ASP A 82 -13.35 15.40 -1.44
N HIS A 83 -12.48 16.28 -1.93
CA HIS A 83 -11.04 16.30 -1.70
C HIS A 83 -10.28 15.03 -2.15
N LYS A 84 -10.87 14.24 -3.05
CA LYS A 84 -10.25 13.03 -3.60
C LYS A 84 -9.96 13.22 -5.08
N LEU A 85 -8.69 13.22 -5.44
CA LEU A 85 -8.28 13.12 -6.84
C LEU A 85 -8.46 11.69 -7.31
N LYS A 86 -9.36 11.48 -8.25
CA LYS A 86 -9.69 10.17 -8.82
C LYS A 86 -9.15 10.07 -10.24
N ILE A 87 -8.28 9.07 -10.46
CA ILE A 87 -7.74 8.71 -11.77
C ILE A 87 -8.17 7.29 -12.06
N ARG A 88 -9.16 7.12 -12.94
CA ARG A 88 -9.79 5.83 -13.16
C ARG A 88 -10.46 5.71 -14.52
N PRO A 89 -10.69 4.51 -15.04
CA PRO A 89 -11.48 4.33 -16.24
C PRO A 89 -12.89 4.90 -16.08
N LYS A 90 -13.45 5.49 -17.15
CA LYS A 90 -14.85 5.90 -17.19
C LYS A 90 -15.77 4.71 -16.92
N LYS A 91 -16.95 4.97 -16.36
CA LYS A 91 -17.87 3.95 -15.84
C LYS A 91 -18.13 2.78 -16.81
N GLU A 92 -18.26 3.09 -18.09
CA GLU A 92 -18.50 2.10 -19.15
C GLU A 92 -17.33 1.14 -19.39
N PHE A 93 -16.10 1.52 -18.97
CA PHE A 93 -14.88 0.73 -19.14
C PHE A 93 -14.37 0.07 -17.84
N ARG A 94 -14.95 0.35 -16.66
CA ARG A 94 -14.47 -0.21 -15.38
C ARG A 94 -14.66 -1.71 -15.27
N LYS A 95 -15.72 -2.24 -15.88
CA LYS A 95 -15.99 -3.68 -15.86
C LYS A 95 -15.58 -4.27 -17.19
N HIS A 96 -14.88 -5.39 -17.16
CA HIS A 96 -14.55 -6.21 -18.34
C HIS A 96 -13.62 -5.53 -19.37
N THR A 97 -12.88 -4.48 -18.96
CA THR A 97 -11.87 -3.85 -19.83
C THR A 97 -10.49 -3.94 -19.17
N ASN A 98 -9.54 -4.47 -19.92
CA ASN A 98 -8.12 -4.48 -19.55
C ASN A 98 -7.39 -3.44 -20.41
N PHE A 99 -6.77 -2.46 -19.78
CA PHE A 99 -5.99 -1.45 -20.47
C PHE A 99 -4.52 -1.87 -20.54
N ARG A 100 -3.92 -1.72 -21.72
CA ARG A 100 -2.49 -1.91 -21.97
C ARG A 100 -1.95 -0.68 -22.66
N PRO A 101 -1.68 0.39 -21.92
CA PRO A 101 -1.07 1.61 -22.49
C PRO A 101 0.35 1.30 -22.97
N THR A 102 0.81 2.07 -23.98
CA THR A 102 2.23 2.11 -24.37
C THR A 102 3.03 2.82 -23.29
N GLU A 103 2.47 3.91 -22.77
CA GLU A 103 2.97 4.67 -21.63
C GLU A 103 1.76 5.23 -20.85
N PHE A 104 1.83 5.20 -19.51
CA PHE A 104 0.87 5.90 -18.67
C PHE A 104 1.60 6.47 -17.46
N MET A 105 2.01 7.71 -17.58
CA MET A 105 2.68 8.45 -16.52
C MET A 105 1.74 9.51 -15.96
N VAL A 106 1.70 9.59 -14.63
CA VAL A 106 0.98 10.59 -13.86
C VAL A 106 2.00 11.36 -13.04
N THR A 107 2.02 12.68 -13.18
CA THR A 107 2.76 13.57 -12.27
C THR A 107 1.74 14.37 -11.48
N ALA A 108 1.78 14.26 -10.16
CA ALA A 108 0.81 14.88 -9.27
C ALA A 108 1.48 15.47 -8.03
N ASN A 109 0.93 16.57 -7.54
CA ASN A 109 1.35 17.16 -6.27
C ASN A 109 0.15 17.67 -5.47
N SER A 110 0.27 17.65 -4.16
CA SER A 110 -0.63 18.35 -3.25
C SER A 110 0.09 18.79 -1.98
N ARG A 111 -0.52 19.70 -1.25
CA ARG A 111 0.03 20.23 -0.02
C ARG A 111 0.02 19.21 1.11
N ASN A 112 -1.06 18.47 1.24
CA ASN A 112 -1.26 17.46 2.28
C ASN A 112 -1.87 16.20 1.67
N LEU A 113 -1.14 15.09 1.69
CA LEU A 113 -1.70 13.80 1.30
C LEU A 113 -1.92 12.96 2.56
N LYS A 114 -3.16 12.55 2.80
CA LYS A 114 -3.56 11.69 3.93
C LYS A 114 -3.88 10.27 3.50
N LYS A 115 -4.25 10.10 2.24
CA LYS A 115 -4.62 8.79 1.72
C LYS A 115 -4.15 8.58 0.29
N LEU A 116 -3.58 7.42 0.04
CA LEU A 116 -3.24 6.90 -1.27
C LEU A 116 -3.89 5.52 -1.44
N ALA A 117 -4.79 5.37 -2.39
CA ALA A 117 -5.41 4.09 -2.71
C ALA A 117 -5.14 3.75 -4.17
N ALA A 118 -4.49 2.62 -4.42
CA ALA A 118 -4.17 2.15 -5.76
C ALA A 118 -4.75 0.76 -6.02
N ALA A 119 -5.46 0.61 -7.12
CA ALA A 119 -6.05 -0.64 -7.55
C ALA A 119 -5.56 -1.04 -8.95
N GLY A 120 -5.11 -2.28 -9.10
CA GLY A 120 -4.56 -2.82 -10.35
C GLY A 120 -3.05 -3.03 -10.30
N SER A 121 -2.36 -2.73 -11.41
CA SER A 121 -0.90 -2.86 -11.52
C SER A 121 -0.27 -1.47 -11.62
N THR A 122 -0.33 -0.72 -10.53
CA THR A 122 0.09 0.67 -10.48
C THR A 122 1.39 0.81 -9.69
N HIS A 123 2.36 1.54 -10.23
CA HIS A 123 3.58 1.94 -9.53
C HIS A 123 3.43 3.37 -9.02
N VAL A 124 3.52 3.58 -7.72
CA VAL A 124 3.46 4.91 -7.11
C VAL A 124 4.79 5.23 -6.46
N ASN A 125 5.43 6.29 -6.94
CA ASN A 125 6.67 6.85 -6.41
C ASN A 125 6.36 8.12 -5.64
N ILE A 126 6.64 8.14 -4.35
CA ILE A 126 6.62 9.36 -3.51
C ILE A 126 8.03 9.94 -3.54
N ASN A 127 8.22 11.02 -4.31
CA ASN A 127 9.55 11.56 -4.66
C ASN A 127 10.02 12.71 -3.78
N SER A 128 9.25 13.07 -2.74
CA SER A 128 9.59 14.10 -1.78
C SER A 128 9.44 13.57 -0.36
N PRO A 129 9.96 14.27 0.65
CA PRO A 129 9.52 14.02 2.01
C PRO A 129 8.00 14.06 2.09
N LEU A 130 7.39 13.13 2.82
CA LEU A 130 5.96 13.10 3.08
C LEU A 130 5.73 13.22 4.59
N GLN A 131 4.95 14.21 4.98
CA GLN A 131 4.61 14.44 6.38
C GLN A 131 3.10 14.59 6.55
N ALA A 132 2.51 13.82 7.46
CA ALA A 132 1.11 13.91 7.83
C ALA A 132 0.92 13.39 9.26
N GLU A 133 -0.16 13.80 9.94
CA GLU A 133 -0.55 13.21 11.22
C GLU A 133 -1.03 11.78 11.01
N GLU A 134 -1.94 11.58 10.07
CA GLU A 134 -2.45 10.27 9.67
C GLU A 134 -2.19 10.04 8.18
N PHE A 135 -1.65 8.87 7.83
CA PHE A 135 -1.50 8.47 6.43
C PHE A 135 -1.96 7.03 6.21
N GLU A 136 -2.79 6.83 5.21
CA GLU A 136 -3.29 5.52 4.78
C GLU A 136 -2.78 5.18 3.39
N ALA A 137 -2.01 4.10 3.25
CA ALA A 137 -1.55 3.54 1.99
C ALA A 137 -2.30 2.22 1.70
N GLY A 138 -3.20 2.24 0.71
CA GLY A 138 -3.96 1.08 0.28
C GLY A 138 -3.54 0.59 -1.10
N LEU A 139 -3.28 -0.72 -1.24
CA LEU A 139 -2.92 -1.34 -2.51
C LEU A 139 -3.73 -2.61 -2.74
N ALA A 140 -4.52 -2.63 -3.81
CA ALA A 140 -5.28 -3.79 -4.23
C ALA A 140 -4.82 -4.27 -5.62
N GLY A 141 -4.11 -5.39 -5.69
CA GLY A 141 -3.59 -5.94 -6.95
C GLY A 141 -2.11 -6.27 -6.90
N SER A 142 -1.34 -5.88 -7.92
CA SER A 142 0.07 -6.27 -8.09
C SER A 142 0.99 -5.05 -8.30
N GLY A 143 0.62 -3.92 -7.73
CA GLY A 143 1.38 -2.69 -7.83
C GLY A 143 2.46 -2.56 -6.76
N ILE A 144 3.06 -1.38 -6.72
CA ILE A 144 4.03 -1.00 -5.68
C ILE A 144 3.77 0.44 -5.23
N ILE A 145 3.90 0.70 -3.92
CA ILE A 145 3.97 2.04 -3.35
C ILE A 145 5.37 2.19 -2.76
N GLN A 146 6.14 3.15 -3.27
CA GLN A 146 7.52 3.35 -2.86
C GLN A 146 7.78 4.79 -2.42
N PHE A 147 8.34 4.93 -1.23
CA PHE A 147 8.85 6.20 -0.71
C PHE A 147 10.34 6.32 -1.01
N HIS A 148 10.72 7.33 -1.77
CA HIS A 148 12.12 7.59 -2.13
C HIS A 148 12.83 8.51 -1.12
N ASP A 149 12.07 9.19 -0.27
CA ASP A 149 12.57 10.08 0.75
C ASP A 149 11.97 9.78 2.12
N THR A 150 12.19 10.65 3.08
CA THR A 150 11.70 10.52 4.46
C THR A 150 10.18 10.61 4.52
N ALA A 151 9.57 9.69 5.26
CA ALA A 151 8.15 9.66 5.53
C ALA A 151 7.92 9.73 7.05
N SER A 152 7.18 10.74 7.51
CA SER A 152 6.97 11.01 8.94
C SER A 152 5.50 11.14 9.27
N PHE A 153 5.01 10.31 10.19
CA PHE A 153 3.61 10.24 10.56
C PHE A 153 3.45 10.09 12.08
N THR A 154 2.31 10.47 12.63
CA THR A 154 1.88 9.96 13.93
C THR A 154 1.32 8.56 13.73
N ASN A 155 0.38 8.40 12.81
CA ASN A 155 -0.25 7.11 12.50
C ASN A 155 -0.05 6.74 11.02
N LEU A 156 0.56 5.59 10.77
CA LEU A 156 0.69 5.01 9.43
C LEU A 156 -0.16 3.74 9.32
N LYS A 157 -1.06 3.69 8.34
CA LYS A 157 -1.80 2.49 8.00
C LYS A 157 -1.42 2.01 6.62
N ILE A 158 -1.09 0.71 6.51
CA ILE A 158 -0.74 0.05 5.25
C ILE A 158 -1.70 -1.13 5.05
N GLU A 159 -2.47 -1.11 3.96
CA GLU A 159 -3.37 -2.19 3.59
C GLU A 159 -2.98 -2.75 2.23
N ILE A 160 -2.60 -4.03 2.15
CA ILE A 160 -2.23 -4.66 0.88
C ILE A 160 -3.06 -5.92 0.66
N ALA A 161 -3.81 -5.95 -0.43
CA ALA A 161 -4.56 -7.11 -0.87
C ALA A 161 -4.08 -7.56 -2.26
N GLY A 162 -3.53 -8.77 -2.36
CA GLY A 162 -3.00 -9.33 -3.61
C GLY A 162 -1.52 -9.66 -3.56
N SER A 163 -0.75 -9.20 -4.56
CA SER A 163 0.68 -9.49 -4.71
C SER A 163 1.52 -8.23 -4.87
N GLY A 164 1.06 -7.13 -4.32
CA GLY A 164 1.75 -5.85 -4.41
C GLY A 164 2.71 -5.61 -3.25
N ASP A 165 3.53 -4.58 -3.36
CA ASP A 165 4.57 -4.27 -2.40
C ASP A 165 4.47 -2.83 -1.86
N PHE A 166 4.88 -2.64 -0.61
CA PHE A 166 5.13 -1.33 -0.01
C PHE A 166 6.61 -1.22 0.37
N VAL A 167 7.27 -0.13 -0.01
CA VAL A 167 8.69 0.09 0.27
C VAL A 167 8.91 1.47 0.87
N GLY A 168 9.41 1.53 2.12
CA GLY A 168 9.76 2.76 2.81
C GLY A 168 11.02 2.57 3.67
N HIS A 169 12.17 3.01 3.19
CA HIS A 169 13.46 2.84 3.90
C HIS A 169 13.72 3.90 4.99
N LYS A 170 12.94 4.98 5.02
CA LYS A 170 13.08 6.08 5.99
C LYS A 170 11.70 6.47 6.54
N VAL A 171 11.05 5.52 7.23
CA VAL A 171 9.73 5.71 7.82
C VAL A 171 9.88 5.97 9.31
N TYR A 172 9.24 7.04 9.77
CA TYR A 172 9.23 7.44 11.17
C TYR A 172 7.78 7.64 11.60
N CYS A 173 7.28 6.85 12.54
CA CYS A 173 5.93 7.02 13.06
C CYS A 173 5.79 6.53 14.51
N GLU A 174 4.75 7.01 15.19
CA GLU A 174 4.43 6.56 16.54
C GLU A 174 3.71 5.21 16.49
N GLU A 175 2.71 5.08 15.61
CA GLU A 175 1.95 3.85 15.42
C GLU A 175 1.93 3.43 13.94
N LEU A 176 2.15 2.16 13.69
CA LEU A 176 2.04 1.52 12.36
C LEU A 176 1.09 0.33 12.42
N ASN A 177 0.10 0.33 11.53
CA ASN A 177 -0.81 -0.80 11.33
C ASN A 177 -0.65 -1.34 9.90
N GLY A 178 -0.20 -2.59 9.76
CA GLY A 178 0.01 -3.27 8.49
C GLY A 178 -0.92 -4.47 8.32
N ASP A 179 -1.92 -4.34 7.43
CA ASP A 179 -2.84 -5.42 7.08
C ASP A 179 -2.49 -6.01 5.72
N MET A 180 -2.17 -7.30 5.67
CA MET A 180 -1.65 -7.99 4.50
C MET A 180 -2.50 -9.22 4.16
N ALA A 181 -3.06 -9.25 2.96
CA ALA A 181 -3.83 -10.40 2.45
C ALA A 181 -3.28 -10.84 1.09
N GLY A 182 -2.80 -12.09 0.99
CA GLY A 182 -2.21 -12.65 -0.24
C GLY A 182 -0.73 -12.95 -0.14
N SER A 183 0.05 -12.57 -1.17
CA SER A 183 1.50 -12.86 -1.27
C SER A 183 2.27 -11.58 -1.58
N ASN A 184 2.30 -10.68 -0.65
CA ASN A 184 2.79 -9.31 -0.77
C ASN A 184 3.98 -9.05 0.15
N THR A 185 4.66 -7.92 -0.05
CA THR A 185 5.83 -7.55 0.74
C THR A 185 5.70 -6.13 1.30
N ILE A 186 6.07 -5.97 2.57
CA ILE A 186 6.33 -4.67 3.19
C ILE A 186 7.81 -4.60 3.53
N VAL A 187 8.51 -3.58 3.01
CA VAL A 187 9.90 -3.28 3.37
C VAL A 187 9.96 -1.98 4.14
N LEU A 188 10.52 -2.02 5.33
CA LEU A 188 10.61 -0.86 6.23
C LEU A 188 12.04 -0.63 6.71
N GLY A 189 12.42 0.63 6.80
CA GLY A 189 13.58 1.12 7.54
C GLY A 189 13.20 2.41 8.28
N GLY A 190 13.95 2.78 9.32
CA GLY A 190 13.71 3.95 10.14
C GLY A 190 13.32 3.61 11.59
N THR A 191 12.29 4.27 12.14
CA THR A 191 11.88 4.06 13.53
C THR A 191 10.36 4.09 13.67
N VAL A 192 9.82 3.12 14.38
CA VAL A 192 8.39 2.99 14.69
C VAL A 192 8.24 2.78 16.20
N GLY A 193 7.32 3.48 16.85
CA GLY A 193 6.99 3.24 18.24
C GLY A 193 6.31 1.87 18.39
N ILE A 194 5.06 1.76 18.00
CA ILE A 194 4.28 0.53 18.07
C ILE A 194 3.94 0.06 16.66
N ALA A 195 4.35 -1.16 16.31
CA ALA A 195 4.02 -1.79 15.04
C ALA A 195 3.05 -2.96 15.25
N GLU A 196 1.92 -2.94 14.54
CA GLU A 196 0.97 -4.05 14.50
C GLU A 196 0.89 -4.61 13.07
N PHE A 197 1.16 -5.92 12.89
CA PHE A 197 1.04 -6.58 11.59
C PHE A 197 0.04 -7.73 11.64
N SER A 198 -0.87 -7.76 10.65
CA SER A 198 -1.79 -8.87 10.43
C SER A 198 -1.55 -9.46 9.04
N ILE A 199 -1.12 -10.72 8.96
CA ILE A 199 -0.83 -11.40 7.69
C ILE A 199 -1.80 -12.56 7.51
N ALA A 200 -2.58 -12.52 6.43
CA ALA A 200 -3.42 -13.61 5.97
C ALA A 200 -2.91 -14.12 4.61
N GLY A 201 -2.19 -15.24 4.61
CA GLY A 201 -1.58 -15.82 3.41
C GLY A 201 -0.07 -16.03 3.52
N SER A 202 0.69 -15.54 2.54
CA SER A 202 2.14 -15.73 2.44
C SER A 202 2.89 -14.39 2.31
N GLY A 203 2.38 -13.35 2.97
CA GLY A 203 3.01 -12.04 2.97
C GLY A 203 4.33 -12.02 3.74
N THR A 204 5.21 -11.08 3.40
CA THR A 204 6.51 -10.93 4.04
C THR A 204 6.71 -9.50 4.52
N VAL A 205 7.12 -9.32 5.78
CA VAL A 205 7.59 -8.03 6.33
C VAL A 205 9.09 -8.10 6.51
N ARG A 206 9.83 -7.21 5.83
CA ARG A 206 11.28 -7.04 5.95
C ARG A 206 11.58 -5.72 6.65
N ALA A 207 11.85 -5.78 7.93
CA ALA A 207 12.01 -4.61 8.78
C ALA A 207 13.18 -4.74 9.76
N PHE A 208 14.25 -5.46 9.41
CA PHE A 208 15.47 -5.46 10.23
C PHE A 208 16.14 -4.08 10.29
N ASP A 209 15.95 -3.24 9.26
CA ASP A 209 16.46 -1.87 9.21
C ASP A 209 15.50 -0.85 9.84
N CYS A 210 14.41 -1.32 10.45
CA CYS A 210 13.44 -0.51 11.17
C CYS A 210 13.47 -0.87 12.66
N THR A 211 13.84 0.10 13.50
CA THR A 211 13.80 -0.09 14.96
C THR A 211 12.38 0.14 15.46
N MET A 212 11.82 -0.86 16.15
CA MET A 212 10.49 -0.81 16.75
C MET A 212 10.58 -0.90 18.26
N ASP A 213 9.85 -0.07 18.99
CA ASP A 213 9.76 -0.21 20.44
C ASP A 213 8.94 -1.46 20.81
N GLU A 214 7.76 -1.60 20.24
CA GLU A 214 6.90 -2.75 20.43
C GLU A 214 6.45 -3.34 19.08
N LEU A 215 6.39 -4.67 19.00
CA LEU A 215 5.85 -5.41 17.87
C LEU A 215 4.71 -6.33 18.33
N GLU A 216 3.50 -6.10 17.80
CA GLU A 216 2.43 -7.10 17.83
C GLU A 216 2.22 -7.67 16.44
N CYS A 217 2.19 -9.00 16.29
CA CYS A 217 1.93 -9.60 14.98
C CYS A 217 1.06 -10.85 15.07
N LYS A 218 0.22 -11.01 14.05
CA LYS A 218 -0.67 -12.15 13.86
C LYS A 218 -0.49 -12.69 12.44
N ILE A 219 -0.11 -13.95 12.33
CA ILE A 219 0.11 -14.63 11.06
C ILE A 219 -0.87 -15.80 10.94
N ALA A 220 -1.74 -15.75 9.93
CA ALA A 220 -2.59 -16.85 9.52
C ALA A 220 -2.15 -17.36 8.16
N GLY A 221 -1.34 -18.44 8.11
CA GLY A 221 -0.78 -19.00 6.89
C GLY A 221 0.72 -19.28 6.96
N SER A 222 1.46 -18.83 5.96
CA SER A 222 2.91 -19.06 5.80
C SER A 222 3.69 -17.75 5.65
N GLY A 223 3.19 -16.68 6.21
CA GLY A 223 3.85 -15.36 6.16
C GLY A 223 5.08 -15.28 7.06
N ASP A 224 5.99 -14.38 6.73
CA ASP A 224 7.23 -14.17 7.45
C ASP A 224 7.38 -12.71 7.88
N ILE A 225 7.90 -12.50 9.11
CA ILE A 225 8.23 -11.17 9.63
C ILE A 225 9.68 -11.17 10.10
N GLU A 226 10.45 -10.18 9.64
CA GLU A 226 11.80 -9.85 10.08
C GLU A 226 11.78 -8.45 10.69
N ALA A 227 12.13 -8.30 11.98
CA ALA A 227 12.03 -7.01 12.68
C ALA A 227 13.16 -6.81 13.70
N SER A 228 13.52 -5.54 13.97
CA SER A 228 14.40 -5.16 15.08
C SER A 228 13.55 -4.55 16.20
N VAL A 229 13.51 -5.17 17.37
CA VAL A 229 12.57 -4.83 18.46
C VAL A 229 13.32 -4.57 19.76
N VAL A 230 12.96 -3.47 20.44
CA VAL A 230 13.66 -3.01 21.65
C VAL A 230 13.01 -3.53 22.91
N ASN A 231 11.70 -3.35 23.10
CA ASN A 231 11.06 -3.52 24.40
C ASN A 231 10.12 -4.73 24.48
N LYS A 232 9.24 -4.93 23.48
CA LYS A 232 8.18 -5.94 23.58
C LYS A 232 7.85 -6.60 22.25
N ILE A 233 7.65 -7.93 22.30
CA ILE A 233 7.11 -8.72 21.20
C ILE A 233 5.90 -9.51 21.67
N LYS A 234 4.79 -9.39 20.92
CA LYS A 234 3.65 -10.27 21.02
C LYS A 234 3.36 -10.88 19.66
N ALA A 235 3.63 -12.17 19.51
CA ALA A 235 3.52 -12.85 18.23
C ALA A 235 2.62 -14.09 18.32
N GLU A 236 1.60 -14.11 17.44
CA GLU A 236 0.67 -15.22 17.30
C GLU A 236 0.77 -15.79 15.87
N ILE A 237 1.05 -17.08 15.73
CA ILE A 237 1.15 -17.77 14.43
C ILE A 237 0.15 -18.93 14.39
N ALA A 238 -0.72 -18.93 13.39
CA ALA A 238 -1.57 -20.05 13.03
C ALA A 238 -1.17 -20.54 11.63
N GLY A 239 -0.30 -21.57 11.57
CA GLY A 239 0.24 -22.08 10.30
C GLY A 239 1.72 -22.41 10.35
N SER A 240 2.43 -22.09 9.27
CA SER A 240 3.86 -22.43 9.09
C SER A 240 4.77 -21.21 8.94
N GLY A 241 4.26 -20.02 9.18
CA GLY A 241 5.00 -18.77 9.07
C GLY A 241 6.10 -18.61 10.12
N SER A 242 6.92 -17.57 9.99
CA SER A 242 8.00 -17.29 10.93
C SER A 242 8.05 -15.82 11.35
N VAL A 243 8.54 -15.60 12.59
CA VAL A 243 8.91 -14.28 13.08
C VAL A 243 10.37 -14.37 13.55
N LYS A 244 11.24 -13.64 12.82
CA LYS A 244 12.65 -13.48 13.17
C LYS A 244 12.86 -12.09 13.72
N TYR A 245 13.48 -11.98 14.87
CA TYR A 245 13.71 -10.68 15.48
C TYR A 245 15.16 -10.48 15.94
N LYS A 246 15.61 -9.23 15.84
CA LYS A 246 16.84 -8.71 16.45
C LYS A 246 16.49 -7.89 17.68
N GLY A 247 17.47 -7.65 18.56
CA GLY A 247 17.30 -6.91 19.80
C GLY A 247 17.13 -7.78 21.03
N ASP A 248 16.90 -7.15 22.18
CA ASP A 248 16.77 -7.80 23.49
C ASP A 248 15.47 -7.38 24.21
N PRO A 249 14.29 -7.60 23.61
CA PRO A 249 13.03 -7.25 24.24
C PRO A 249 12.83 -8.00 25.56
N GLN A 250 12.37 -7.28 26.58
CA GLN A 250 12.19 -7.84 27.93
C GLN A 250 10.83 -8.54 28.09
N ASP A 251 9.81 -8.17 27.30
CA ASP A 251 8.50 -8.83 27.28
C ASP A 251 8.32 -9.56 25.95
N ILE A 252 8.31 -10.90 26.01
CA ILE A 252 8.14 -11.74 24.83
C ILE A 252 6.99 -12.73 25.04
N GLN A 253 5.89 -12.47 24.34
CA GLN A 253 4.71 -13.30 24.34
C GLN A 253 4.59 -14.06 23.02
N LYS A 254 4.69 -15.39 23.07
CA LYS A 254 4.68 -16.25 21.88
C LYS A 254 3.54 -17.25 21.93
N LYS A 255 2.78 -17.34 20.84
CA LYS A 255 1.74 -18.35 20.67
C LYS A 255 1.81 -18.93 19.26
N VAL A 256 2.08 -20.22 19.15
CA VAL A 256 2.21 -20.90 17.85
C VAL A 256 1.25 -22.07 17.79
N MET A 257 0.42 -22.07 16.77
CA MET A 257 -0.47 -23.18 16.42
C MET A 257 -0.09 -23.67 15.01
N GLY A 258 0.67 -24.76 14.94
CA GLY A 258 1.20 -25.32 13.70
C GLY A 258 2.72 -25.52 13.74
N SER A 259 3.37 -25.36 12.59
CA SER A 259 4.82 -25.59 12.42
C SER A 259 5.64 -24.29 12.40
N GLY A 260 5.01 -23.16 12.67
CA GLY A 260 5.65 -21.85 12.66
C GLY A 260 6.73 -21.68 13.72
N LYS A 261 7.57 -20.65 13.57
CA LYS A 261 8.69 -20.37 14.47
C LYS A 261 8.75 -18.89 14.84
N ILE A 262 9.17 -18.63 16.09
CA ILE A 262 9.46 -17.28 16.59
C ILE A 262 10.84 -17.34 17.24
N GLU A 263 11.84 -16.76 16.59
CA GLU A 263 13.24 -16.93 16.96
C GLU A 263 14.04 -15.63 16.90
N LYS A 264 14.97 -15.47 17.83
CA LYS A 264 15.96 -14.40 17.80
C LYS A 264 17.05 -14.74 16.79
N VAL A 265 17.48 -13.73 16.03
CA VAL A 265 18.63 -13.81 15.11
C VAL A 265 19.68 -12.78 15.51
N GLU A 266 20.92 -12.96 15.05
CA GLU A 266 22.04 -12.06 15.35
C GLU A 266 22.00 -10.77 14.51
#